data_b01d38add1705447b16cfd49a6360c04
#
_entry.id   b01d38add1705447b16cfd49a6360c04
#
_cell.length_a   1.000
_cell.length_b   1.000
_cell.length_c   1.000
_cell.angle_alpha   90.00
_cell.angle_beta   90.00
_cell.angle_gamma   90.00
#
_symmetry.space_group_name_H-M   'P 1'
#
loop_
_entity.id
_entity.type
_entity.pdbx_description
1 polymer ?
#
loop_
_entity_poly.entity_id
_entity_poly.type
_entity_poly.pdbx_seq_one_letter_code
_entity_poly.pdbx_strand_id
1 'polypeptide(L)'
;MKTIQSRSPDFFLGATTPAGFKGYFEPLRREPGMQMLLIKSGPGCGKSTLMKHLAQAAEQQGQRIEKIHCASDPDSLDGVIFLDQKRAIIDATAPHVVEPDAPGADELVVSLYHTIDAGKLAPHRDEVKALFARNAALRGRAARYIASAGSLMLDSRRAEACSANFEKVRRYVKRLCTRLLPRTENTAREELRLLSAVTPKGEVFYQHTAQALADRFIVFRDEYGAVSRLLLELIRAEALARGYHIITCPCAMHPEDKIDHI
;
A
#
# COMPACT_ATOMS: atom_id res chain seq x y z
N MET A 1 3.94 33.14 -9.95
CA MET A 1 4.23 31.74 -9.64
C MET A 1 2.90 31.04 -9.49
N LYS A 2 2.51 30.16 -10.42
CA LYS A 2 1.35 29.30 -10.23
C LYS A 2 1.74 28.25 -9.19
N THR A 3 1.15 28.32 -8.01
CA THR A 3 1.21 27.24 -7.02
C THR A 3 0.58 26.01 -7.69
N ILE A 4 1.40 25.09 -8.14
CA ILE A 4 0.92 23.76 -8.53
C ILE A 4 0.41 23.18 -7.22
N GLN A 5 -0.91 23.14 -7.05
CA GLN A 5 -1.52 22.36 -5.99
C GLN A 5 -1.03 20.93 -6.21
N SER A 6 -0.04 20.50 -5.41
CA SER A 6 0.48 19.14 -5.52
C SER A 6 -0.67 18.20 -5.18
N ARG A 7 -1.05 17.40 -6.13
CA ARG A 7 -2.07 16.36 -5.93
C ARG A 7 -1.63 15.45 -4.78
N SER A 8 -2.54 15.19 -3.85
CA SER A 8 -2.26 14.28 -2.73
C SER A 8 -1.75 12.93 -3.22
N PRO A 9 -0.72 12.34 -2.58
CA PRO A 9 -0.25 11.00 -2.92
C PRO A 9 -1.35 9.94 -2.86
N ASP A 10 -1.34 9.06 -3.82
CA ASP A 10 -2.23 7.90 -3.93
C ASP A 10 -1.41 6.62 -3.72
N PHE A 11 -1.85 5.74 -2.81
CA PHE A 11 -1.20 4.48 -2.48
C PHE A 11 -2.21 3.34 -2.33
N PHE A 12 -1.70 2.13 -2.23
CA PHE A 12 -2.41 1.00 -1.64
C PHE A 12 -1.74 0.64 -0.31
N LEU A 13 -2.51 0.08 0.64
CA LEU A 13 -2.00 -0.57 1.86
C LEU A 13 -2.33 -2.06 1.90
N GLY A 14 -2.93 -2.60 0.87
CA GLY A 14 -3.21 -4.02 0.77
C GLY A 14 -3.37 -4.44 -0.68
N ALA A 15 -2.90 -5.64 -0.99
CA ALA A 15 -3.02 -6.23 -2.32
C ALA A 15 -3.11 -7.76 -2.23
N THR A 16 -3.69 -8.37 -3.27
CA THR A 16 -3.60 -9.82 -3.46
C THR A 16 -2.25 -10.17 -4.06
N THR A 17 -1.50 -11.00 -3.37
CA THR A 17 -0.18 -11.49 -3.75
C THR A 17 -0.23 -12.99 -4.08
N PRO A 18 0.83 -13.58 -4.63
CA PRO A 18 0.94 -15.04 -4.80
C PRO A 18 0.72 -15.86 -3.51
N ALA A 19 1.04 -15.29 -2.35
CA ALA A 19 0.85 -15.92 -1.04
C ALA A 19 -0.51 -15.60 -0.38
N GLY A 20 -1.39 -14.89 -1.08
CA GLY A 20 -2.68 -14.43 -0.56
C GLY A 20 -2.74 -12.93 -0.36
N PHE A 21 -3.72 -12.46 0.42
CA PHE A 21 -3.83 -11.04 0.72
C PHE A 21 -2.70 -10.61 1.69
N LYS A 22 -1.97 -9.56 1.32
CA LYS A 22 -0.97 -8.89 2.17
C LYS A 22 -1.39 -7.47 2.44
N GLY A 23 -1.46 -7.08 3.71
CA GLY A 23 -1.81 -5.74 4.15
C GLY A 23 -0.72 -5.11 5.01
N TYR A 24 -0.61 -3.77 4.93
CA TYR A 24 0.33 -2.93 5.69
C TYR A 24 -0.39 -1.96 6.63
N PHE A 25 -1.61 -2.29 7.04
CA PHE A 25 -2.38 -1.52 8.01
C PHE A 25 -1.78 -1.59 9.41
N GLU A 26 -1.16 -2.72 9.76
CA GLU A 26 -0.49 -2.92 11.04
C GLU A 26 0.78 -2.07 11.19
N PRO A 27 1.69 -1.99 10.19
CA PRO A 27 2.78 -1.02 10.21
C PRO A 27 2.33 0.42 10.34
N LEU A 28 1.26 0.83 9.63
CA LEU A 28 0.68 2.17 9.77
C LEU A 28 0.22 2.44 11.20
N ARG A 29 -0.48 1.49 11.83
CA ARG A 29 -0.96 1.62 13.21
C ARG A 29 0.18 1.85 14.21
N ARG A 30 1.35 1.24 13.97
CA ARG A 30 2.54 1.36 14.82
C ARG A 30 3.37 2.62 14.58
N GLU A 31 2.99 3.45 13.62
CA GLU A 31 3.66 4.72 13.42
C GLU A 31 3.51 5.62 14.67
N PRO A 32 4.59 6.26 15.16
CA PRO A 32 4.56 7.02 16.40
C PRO A 32 3.49 8.12 16.42
N GLY A 33 2.56 8.03 17.36
CA GLY A 33 1.46 8.97 17.56
C GLY A 33 0.32 8.86 16.55
N MET A 34 0.26 7.77 15.76
CA MET A 34 -0.85 7.52 14.83
C MET A 34 -2.11 7.13 15.61
N GLN A 35 -3.19 7.84 15.34
CA GLN A 35 -4.54 7.51 15.84
C GLN A 35 -5.38 6.97 14.69
N MET A 36 -6.08 5.87 14.90
CA MET A 36 -6.83 5.19 13.86
C MET A 36 -8.34 5.26 14.10
N LEU A 37 -9.08 5.62 13.06
CA LEU A 37 -10.55 5.46 13.02
C LEU A 37 -10.88 4.25 12.14
N LEU A 38 -11.32 3.17 12.77
CA LEU A 38 -11.62 1.88 12.14
C LEU A 38 -13.08 1.82 11.73
N ILE A 39 -13.37 1.86 10.43
CA ILE A 39 -14.76 1.76 9.96
C ILE A 39 -15.13 0.29 9.75
N LYS A 40 -16.17 -0.15 10.43
CA LYS A 40 -16.76 -1.48 10.30
C LYS A 40 -18.12 -1.38 9.62
N SER A 41 -18.28 -2.13 8.49
CA SER A 41 -19.56 -2.12 7.77
C SER A 41 -19.55 -3.19 6.65
N GLY A 42 -20.72 -3.46 6.08
CA GLY A 42 -20.88 -4.28 4.88
C GLY A 42 -20.46 -3.54 3.61
N PRO A 43 -20.40 -4.24 2.47
CA PRO A 43 -20.26 -3.60 1.17
C PRO A 43 -21.45 -2.69 0.87
N GLY A 44 -21.21 -1.59 0.13
CA GLY A 44 -22.26 -0.64 -0.25
C GLY A 44 -22.73 0.34 0.82
N CYS A 45 -22.21 0.29 2.05
CA CYS A 45 -22.62 1.17 3.17
C CYS A 45 -21.98 2.56 3.15
N GLY A 46 -21.40 3.00 2.04
CA GLY A 46 -20.90 4.36 1.88
C GLY A 46 -19.51 4.65 2.44
N LYS A 47 -18.74 3.64 2.92
CA LYS A 47 -17.37 3.81 3.46
C LYS A 47 -16.46 4.63 2.55
N SER A 48 -16.29 4.18 1.30
CA SER A 48 -15.44 4.87 0.32
C SER A 48 -15.95 6.28 -0.01
N THR A 49 -17.27 6.47 -0.08
CA THR A 49 -17.88 7.80 -0.29
C THR A 49 -17.56 8.75 0.84
N LEU A 50 -17.67 8.30 2.09
CA LEU A 50 -17.28 9.07 3.28
C LEU A 50 -15.80 9.46 3.20
N MET A 51 -14.91 8.51 2.92
CA MET A 51 -13.48 8.76 2.81
C MET A 51 -13.14 9.75 1.71
N LYS A 52 -13.80 9.66 0.54
CA LYS A 52 -13.63 10.62 -0.57
C LYS A 52 -14.04 12.03 -0.18
N HIS A 53 -15.17 12.19 0.52
CA HIS A 53 -15.60 13.51 1.00
C HIS A 53 -14.62 14.09 2.02
N LEU A 54 -14.10 13.26 2.95
CA LEU A 54 -13.11 13.69 3.93
C LEU A 54 -11.78 14.08 3.26
N ALA A 55 -11.31 13.28 2.29
CA ALA A 55 -10.12 13.61 1.52
C ALA A 55 -10.28 14.93 0.77
N GLN A 56 -11.41 15.11 0.08
CA GLN A 56 -11.70 16.35 -0.65
C GLN A 56 -11.76 17.57 0.28
N ALA A 57 -12.41 17.44 1.43
CA ALA A 57 -12.48 18.52 2.42
C ALA A 57 -11.10 18.90 2.98
N ALA A 58 -10.25 17.90 3.24
CA ALA A 58 -8.89 18.10 3.70
C ALA A 58 -8.02 18.78 2.63
N GLU A 59 -8.12 18.34 1.37
CA GLU A 59 -7.42 18.96 0.23
C GLU A 59 -7.83 20.44 0.04
N GLN A 60 -9.12 20.75 0.17
CA GLN A 60 -9.63 22.13 0.11
C GLN A 60 -9.09 23.00 1.24
N GLN A 61 -8.79 22.44 2.39
CA GLN A 61 -8.17 23.12 3.53
C GLN A 61 -6.64 23.16 3.46
N GLY A 62 -6.04 22.64 2.40
CA GLY A 62 -4.58 22.58 2.24
C GLY A 62 -3.88 21.61 3.18
N GLN A 63 -4.60 20.66 3.77
CA GLN A 63 -4.01 19.63 4.62
C GLN A 63 -3.24 18.60 3.78
N ARG A 64 -2.13 18.11 4.32
CA ARG A 64 -1.37 17.03 3.69
C ARG A 64 -2.01 15.68 4.01
N ILE A 65 -2.45 14.99 2.98
CA ILE A 65 -3.08 13.67 3.11
C ILE A 65 -2.46 12.66 2.15
N GLU A 66 -2.63 11.38 2.47
CA GLU A 66 -2.45 10.25 1.54
C GLU A 66 -3.79 9.56 1.33
N LYS A 67 -4.11 9.24 0.09
CA LYS A 67 -5.31 8.46 -0.26
C LYS A 67 -4.92 7.01 -0.46
N ILE A 68 -5.59 6.13 0.26
CA ILE A 68 -5.34 4.69 0.23
C ILE A 68 -6.45 4.03 -0.58
N HIS A 69 -6.09 3.52 -1.74
CA HIS A 69 -7.03 2.89 -2.67
C HIS A 69 -7.22 1.41 -2.38
N CYS A 70 -8.40 0.91 -2.76
CA CYS A 70 -8.73 -0.49 -2.67
C CYS A 70 -8.16 -1.27 -3.87
N ALA A 71 -7.37 -2.30 -3.63
CA ALA A 71 -6.85 -3.13 -4.73
C ALA A 71 -7.94 -3.96 -5.43
N SER A 72 -9.09 -4.20 -4.78
CA SER A 72 -10.23 -4.87 -5.37
C SER A 72 -11.14 -3.94 -6.19
N ASP A 73 -11.06 -2.62 -5.97
CA ASP A 73 -11.76 -1.57 -6.70
C ASP A 73 -10.95 -0.26 -6.62
N PRO A 74 -10.01 -0.02 -7.56
CA PRO A 74 -9.12 1.13 -7.51
C PRO A 74 -9.80 2.51 -7.52
N ASP A 75 -11.08 2.57 -7.87
CA ASP A 75 -11.87 3.80 -7.78
C ASP A 75 -12.40 4.06 -6.36
N SER A 76 -12.35 3.06 -5.48
CA SER A 76 -12.73 3.15 -4.07
C SER A 76 -11.53 3.43 -3.18
N LEU A 77 -11.78 4.06 -2.04
CA LEU A 77 -10.79 4.25 -0.98
C LEU A 77 -11.01 3.23 0.15
N ASP A 78 -9.90 2.63 0.59
CA ASP A 78 -9.79 1.83 1.80
C ASP A 78 -9.29 2.67 2.99
N GLY A 79 -8.77 3.89 2.73
CA GLY A 79 -8.36 4.79 3.80
C GLY A 79 -7.98 6.19 3.33
N VAL A 80 -7.83 7.08 4.32
CA VAL A 80 -7.22 8.41 4.19
C VAL A 80 -6.32 8.63 5.39
N ILE A 81 -5.08 9.02 5.16
CA ILE A 81 -4.11 9.34 6.20
C ILE A 81 -3.93 10.86 6.22
N PHE A 82 -4.14 11.48 7.36
CA PHE A 82 -3.94 12.90 7.61
C PHE A 82 -2.57 13.08 8.28
N LEU A 83 -1.57 13.43 7.47
CA LEU A 83 -0.16 13.42 7.87
C LEU A 83 0.15 14.38 9.01
N ASP A 84 -0.39 15.60 8.94
CA ASP A 84 -0.14 16.65 9.93
C ASP A 84 -0.79 16.35 11.29
N GLN A 85 -1.91 15.64 11.28
CA GLN A 85 -2.67 15.28 12.47
C GLN A 85 -2.27 13.92 13.04
N LYS A 86 -1.48 13.14 12.31
CA LYS A 86 -1.18 11.73 12.61
C LYS A 86 -2.44 10.92 12.86
N ARG A 87 -3.40 11.04 11.97
CA ARG A 87 -4.68 10.33 12.02
C ARG A 87 -4.91 9.55 10.74
N ALA A 88 -5.47 8.38 10.85
CA ALA A 88 -5.90 7.59 9.70
C ALA A 88 -7.34 7.12 9.87
N ILE A 89 -8.11 7.20 8.81
CA ILE A 89 -9.44 6.60 8.70
C ILE A 89 -9.30 5.46 7.74
N ILE A 90 -9.62 4.23 8.16
CA ILE A 90 -9.48 3.04 7.33
C ILE A 90 -10.72 2.17 7.33
N ASP A 91 -10.95 1.48 6.22
CA ASP A 91 -11.87 0.35 6.15
C ASP A 91 -11.25 -0.84 6.89
N ALA A 92 -11.83 -1.22 8.02
CA ALA A 92 -11.37 -2.33 8.85
C ALA A 92 -12.22 -3.60 8.66
N THR A 93 -12.77 -3.80 7.44
CA THR A 93 -13.55 -4.98 7.08
C THR A 93 -12.77 -5.93 6.16
N ALA A 94 -13.22 -7.17 6.03
CA ALA A 94 -12.54 -8.16 5.19
C ALA A 94 -12.31 -7.63 3.75
N PRO A 95 -11.14 -7.89 3.16
CA PRO A 95 -10.07 -8.81 3.57
C PRO A 95 -9.04 -8.23 4.57
N HIS A 96 -9.04 -6.92 4.84
CA HIS A 96 -8.12 -6.20 5.71
C HIS A 96 -8.70 -5.96 7.09
N VAL A 97 -9.17 -7.02 7.72
CA VAL A 97 -9.72 -6.93 9.09
C VAL A 97 -8.65 -6.39 10.04
N VAL A 98 -8.96 -5.24 10.65
CA VAL A 98 -8.16 -4.65 11.73
C VAL A 98 -9.06 -4.58 12.96
N GLU A 99 -8.61 -5.18 14.04
CA GLU A 99 -9.24 -5.07 15.36
C GLU A 99 -8.43 -4.10 16.22
N PRO A 100 -9.09 -3.29 17.05
CA PRO A 100 -8.39 -2.35 17.92
C PRO A 100 -7.62 -3.08 19.02
N ASP A 101 -6.37 -2.65 19.30
CA ASP A 101 -5.59 -3.12 20.44
C ASP A 101 -5.88 -2.30 21.70
N ALA A 102 -6.09 -0.99 21.54
CA ALA A 102 -6.38 -0.06 22.62
C ALA A 102 -7.66 0.76 22.32
N PRO A 103 -8.85 0.12 22.34
CA PRO A 103 -10.09 0.77 21.97
C PRO A 103 -10.38 2.02 22.84
N GLY A 104 -10.62 3.14 22.17
CA GLY A 104 -10.92 4.42 22.84
C GLY A 104 -9.68 5.22 23.25
N ALA A 105 -8.47 4.62 23.26
CA ALA A 105 -7.23 5.33 23.50
C ALA A 105 -6.58 5.75 22.16
N ASP A 106 -6.08 4.80 21.40
CA ASP A 106 -5.42 5.05 20.12
C ASP A 106 -6.33 4.74 18.92
N GLU A 107 -7.33 3.86 19.11
CA GLU A 107 -8.27 3.49 18.06
C GLU A 107 -9.72 3.71 18.44
N LEU A 108 -10.46 4.30 17.50
CA LEU A 108 -11.91 4.43 17.58
C LEU A 108 -12.58 3.54 16.54
N VAL A 109 -13.60 2.79 16.94
CA VAL A 109 -14.41 1.98 16.02
C VAL A 109 -15.69 2.69 15.68
N VAL A 110 -15.91 2.91 14.38
CA VAL A 110 -17.17 3.46 13.86
C VAL A 110 -17.89 2.38 13.06
N SER A 111 -19.07 2.03 13.52
CA SER A 111 -19.94 1.08 12.84
C SER A 111 -20.93 1.80 11.94
N LEU A 112 -20.95 1.46 10.65
CA LEU A 112 -21.98 1.91 9.72
C LEU A 112 -23.06 0.83 9.49
N TYR A 113 -23.10 -0.24 10.28
CA TYR A 113 -24.12 -1.29 10.13
C TYR A 113 -25.54 -0.75 10.35
N HIS A 114 -25.70 0.33 11.10
CA HIS A 114 -27.00 1.00 11.29
C HIS A 114 -27.57 1.63 10.00
N THR A 115 -26.73 1.82 8.96
CA THR A 115 -27.20 2.30 7.65
C THR A 115 -27.85 1.18 6.81
N ILE A 116 -27.75 -0.08 7.26
CA ILE A 116 -28.32 -1.23 6.57
C ILE A 116 -29.78 -1.41 6.99
N ASP A 117 -30.69 -1.37 6.01
CA ASP A 117 -32.08 -1.72 6.22
C ASP A 117 -32.25 -3.25 6.19
N ALA A 118 -32.15 -3.87 7.34
CA ALA A 118 -32.26 -5.33 7.48
C ALA A 118 -33.63 -5.84 7.00
N GLY A 119 -34.69 -5.05 7.18
CA GLY A 119 -36.04 -5.40 6.71
C GLY A 119 -36.10 -5.54 5.19
N LYS A 120 -35.44 -4.63 4.45
CA LYS A 120 -35.35 -4.70 2.99
C LYS A 120 -34.46 -5.83 2.50
N LEU A 121 -33.40 -6.18 3.24
CA LEU A 121 -32.50 -7.26 2.87
C LEU A 121 -33.01 -8.67 3.19
N ALA A 122 -33.86 -8.81 4.19
CA ALA A 122 -34.37 -10.11 4.63
C ALA A 122 -35.02 -10.93 3.53
N PRO A 123 -35.86 -10.36 2.63
CA PRO A 123 -36.47 -11.10 1.51
C PRO A 123 -35.46 -11.60 0.49
N HIS A 124 -34.28 -10.94 0.38
CA HIS A 124 -33.22 -11.26 -0.60
C HIS A 124 -32.08 -12.09 0.01
N ARG A 125 -32.29 -12.67 1.18
CA ARG A 125 -31.26 -13.37 1.95
C ARG A 125 -30.48 -14.39 1.14
N ASP A 126 -31.16 -15.25 0.39
CA ASP A 126 -30.54 -16.35 -0.33
C ASP A 126 -29.79 -15.85 -1.56
N GLU A 127 -30.32 -14.84 -2.24
CA GLU A 127 -29.64 -14.16 -3.34
C GLU A 127 -28.35 -13.49 -2.86
N VAL A 128 -28.40 -12.74 -1.75
CA VAL A 128 -27.24 -12.09 -1.14
C VAL A 128 -26.17 -13.13 -0.79
N LYS A 129 -26.56 -14.26 -0.15
CA LYS A 129 -25.61 -15.33 0.19
C LYS A 129 -24.99 -15.96 -1.08
N ALA A 130 -25.79 -16.17 -2.14
CA ALA A 130 -25.29 -16.71 -3.40
C ALA A 130 -24.29 -15.77 -4.06
N LEU A 131 -24.53 -14.45 -4.04
CA LEU A 131 -23.60 -13.43 -4.55
C LEU A 131 -22.28 -13.41 -3.76
N PHE A 132 -22.34 -13.48 -2.44
CA PHE A 132 -21.13 -13.58 -1.62
C PHE A 132 -20.31 -14.84 -1.91
N ALA A 133 -20.97 -15.99 -2.03
CA ALA A 133 -20.33 -17.26 -2.37
C ALA A 133 -19.67 -17.22 -3.76
N ARG A 134 -20.38 -16.66 -4.75
CA ARG A 134 -19.84 -16.46 -6.10
C ARG A 134 -18.63 -15.53 -6.12
N ASN A 135 -18.69 -14.41 -5.39
CA ASN A 135 -17.58 -13.47 -5.28
C ASN A 135 -16.35 -14.15 -4.63
N ALA A 136 -16.55 -14.91 -3.53
CA ALA A 136 -15.48 -15.66 -2.89
C ALA A 136 -14.83 -16.68 -3.85
N ALA A 137 -15.62 -17.40 -4.63
CA ALA A 137 -15.12 -18.35 -5.62
C ALA A 137 -14.30 -17.67 -6.73
N LEU A 138 -14.75 -16.52 -7.23
CA LEU A 138 -14.02 -15.74 -8.25
C LEU A 138 -12.72 -15.19 -7.72
N ARG A 139 -12.71 -14.64 -6.50
CA ARG A 139 -11.48 -14.18 -5.82
C ARG A 139 -10.50 -15.33 -5.60
N GLY A 140 -10.96 -16.49 -5.15
CA GLY A 140 -10.13 -17.68 -5.02
C GLY A 140 -9.54 -18.16 -6.35
N ARG A 141 -10.30 -18.02 -7.46
CA ARG A 141 -9.79 -18.33 -8.80
C ARG A 141 -8.71 -17.32 -9.22
N ALA A 142 -8.95 -16.02 -9.05
CA ALA A 142 -7.97 -14.97 -9.34
C ALA A 142 -6.67 -15.16 -8.55
N ALA A 143 -6.76 -15.46 -7.25
CA ALA A 143 -5.61 -15.73 -6.40
C ALA A 143 -4.74 -16.90 -6.93
N ARG A 144 -5.35 -17.97 -7.46
CA ARG A 144 -4.59 -19.06 -8.08
C ARG A 144 -3.83 -18.64 -9.34
N TYR A 145 -4.39 -17.78 -10.18
CA TYR A 145 -3.67 -17.24 -11.33
C TYR A 145 -2.51 -16.35 -10.91
N ILE A 146 -2.72 -15.50 -9.90
CA ILE A 146 -1.66 -14.64 -9.35
C ILE A 146 -0.55 -15.51 -8.74
N ALA A 147 -0.88 -16.59 -8.03
CA ALA A 147 0.09 -17.52 -7.48
C ALA A 147 0.93 -18.19 -8.58
N SER A 148 0.28 -18.63 -9.67
CA SER A 148 0.99 -19.24 -10.81
C SER A 148 1.92 -18.25 -11.51
N ALA A 149 1.47 -17.01 -11.73
CA ALA A 149 2.29 -15.94 -12.30
C ALA A 149 3.50 -15.64 -11.40
N GLY A 150 3.28 -15.53 -10.09
CA GLY A 150 4.37 -15.30 -9.12
C GLY A 150 5.41 -16.41 -9.13
N SER A 151 5.00 -17.67 -9.27
CA SER A 151 5.93 -18.79 -9.40
C SER A 151 6.83 -18.67 -10.63
N LEU A 152 6.26 -18.34 -11.79
CA LEU A 152 7.03 -18.12 -13.03
C LEU A 152 8.01 -16.95 -12.92
N MET A 153 7.56 -15.83 -12.30
CA MET A 153 8.43 -14.67 -12.05
C MET A 153 9.60 -15.03 -11.14
N LEU A 154 9.35 -15.86 -10.12
CA LEU A 154 10.41 -16.31 -9.21
C LEU A 154 11.45 -17.18 -9.92
N ASP A 155 11.03 -18.07 -10.81
CA ASP A 155 11.94 -18.92 -11.58
C ASP A 155 12.79 -18.08 -12.57
N SER A 156 12.18 -17.12 -13.26
CA SER A 156 12.91 -16.17 -14.12
C SER A 156 13.97 -15.39 -13.34
N ARG A 157 13.63 -14.93 -12.15
CA ARG A 157 14.58 -14.23 -11.26
C ARG A 157 15.72 -15.14 -10.80
N ARG A 158 15.44 -16.39 -10.47
CA ARG A 158 16.47 -17.38 -10.09
C ARG A 158 17.43 -17.64 -11.23
N ALA A 159 16.92 -17.77 -12.45
CA ALA A 159 17.74 -17.97 -13.64
C ALA A 159 18.69 -16.77 -13.89
N GLU A 160 18.17 -15.54 -13.79
CA GLU A 160 19.00 -14.32 -13.90
C GLU A 160 20.06 -14.26 -12.79
N ALA A 161 19.71 -14.60 -11.56
CA ALA A 161 20.62 -14.55 -10.42
C ALA A 161 21.89 -15.41 -10.62
N CYS A 162 21.81 -16.51 -11.38
CA CYS A 162 22.96 -17.36 -11.69
C CYS A 162 24.04 -16.65 -12.49
N SER A 163 23.67 -15.64 -13.29
CA SER A 163 24.62 -14.86 -14.13
C SER A 163 24.98 -13.48 -13.54
N ALA A 164 24.30 -13.06 -12.47
CA ALA A 164 24.46 -11.74 -11.88
C ALA A 164 25.76 -11.62 -11.06
N ASN A 165 26.45 -10.50 -11.21
CA ASN A 165 27.63 -10.20 -10.40
C ASN A 165 27.26 -9.33 -9.19
N PHE A 166 26.82 -9.95 -8.12
CA PHE A 166 26.35 -9.27 -6.91
C PHE A 166 27.45 -8.45 -6.19
N GLU A 167 28.73 -8.80 -6.35
CA GLU A 167 29.83 -8.00 -5.79
C GLU A 167 29.96 -6.64 -6.51
N LYS A 168 29.72 -6.60 -7.82
CA LYS A 168 29.64 -5.32 -8.54
C LYS A 168 28.45 -4.48 -8.06
N VAL A 169 27.31 -5.11 -7.81
CA VAL A 169 26.11 -4.43 -7.26
C VAL A 169 26.42 -3.80 -5.90
N ARG A 170 27.00 -4.54 -4.96
CA ARG A 170 27.38 -4.04 -3.64
C ARG A 170 28.32 -2.84 -3.73
N ARG A 171 29.37 -2.93 -4.54
CA ARG A 171 30.32 -1.83 -4.75
C ARG A 171 29.67 -0.61 -5.39
N TYR A 172 28.75 -0.83 -6.34
CA TYR A 172 28.00 0.24 -6.99
C TYR A 172 27.12 0.98 -5.98
N VAL A 173 26.30 0.26 -5.18
CA VAL A 173 25.42 0.84 -4.18
C VAL A 173 26.22 1.63 -3.15
N LYS A 174 27.32 1.09 -2.64
CA LYS A 174 28.17 1.81 -1.67
C LYS A 174 28.64 3.15 -2.23
N ARG A 175 29.10 3.21 -3.47
CA ARG A 175 29.54 4.47 -4.12
C ARG A 175 28.35 5.41 -4.34
N LEU A 176 27.22 4.89 -4.81
CA LEU A 176 25.99 5.66 -5.04
C LEU A 176 25.53 6.33 -3.75
N CYS A 177 25.35 5.56 -2.69
CA CYS A 177 24.87 6.06 -1.41
C CYS A 177 25.88 7.02 -0.77
N THR A 178 27.19 6.79 -0.88
CA THR A 178 28.20 7.74 -0.40
C THR A 178 28.10 9.10 -1.09
N ARG A 179 27.75 9.11 -2.38
CA ARG A 179 27.62 10.35 -3.16
C ARG A 179 26.30 11.07 -2.96
N LEU A 180 25.18 10.32 -2.84
CA LEU A 180 23.84 10.89 -2.88
C LEU A 180 23.16 10.99 -1.51
N LEU A 181 23.59 10.19 -0.55
CA LEU A 181 22.99 10.10 0.77
C LEU A 181 24.06 10.42 1.85
N PRO A 182 24.46 11.69 2.05
CA PRO A 182 25.30 12.06 3.15
C PRO A 182 24.66 11.66 4.49
N ARG A 183 25.46 11.37 5.52
CA ARG A 183 24.92 11.06 6.85
C ARG A 183 24.19 12.25 7.42
N THR A 184 23.05 12.01 8.07
CA THR A 184 22.29 13.00 8.82
C THR A 184 22.31 12.65 10.30
N GLU A 185 21.97 13.62 11.15
CA GLU A 185 21.79 13.41 12.59
C GLU A 185 20.34 13.01 12.95
N ASN A 186 19.47 12.86 11.95
CA ASN A 186 18.07 12.53 12.16
C ASN A 186 17.91 11.07 12.57
N THR A 187 16.83 10.80 13.31
CA THR A 187 16.39 9.43 13.57
C THR A 187 15.78 8.86 12.29
N ALA A 188 16.31 7.72 11.87
CA ALA A 188 15.76 7.02 10.69
C ALA A 188 14.31 6.60 10.92
N ARG A 189 13.51 6.71 9.89
CA ARG A 189 12.11 6.26 9.90
C ARG A 189 11.79 5.57 8.58
N GLU A 190 11.00 4.53 8.64
CA GLU A 190 10.49 3.83 7.48
C GLU A 190 8.97 3.74 7.50
N GLU A 191 8.35 4.08 6.39
CA GLU A 191 6.93 3.89 6.15
C GLU A 191 6.73 2.88 5.02
N LEU A 192 5.77 1.97 5.20
CA LEU A 192 5.44 0.96 4.19
C LEU A 192 4.19 1.38 3.44
N ARG A 193 4.29 1.51 2.12
CA ARG A 193 3.20 1.83 1.20
C ARG A 193 3.31 0.92 -0.03
N LEU A 194 2.28 0.81 -0.82
CA LEU A 194 2.32 0.16 -2.13
C LEU A 194 1.98 1.19 -3.21
N LEU A 195 2.87 1.37 -4.17
CA LEU A 195 2.62 2.23 -5.34
C LEU A 195 1.89 1.49 -6.45
N SER A 196 1.94 0.16 -6.45
CA SER A 196 1.27 -0.67 -7.44
C SER A 196 0.52 -1.83 -6.80
N ALA A 197 -0.51 -2.30 -7.50
CA ALA A 197 -1.26 -3.50 -7.15
C ALA A 197 -1.82 -4.19 -8.41
N VAL A 198 -1.99 -5.50 -8.34
CA VAL A 198 -2.79 -6.25 -9.33
C VAL A 198 -4.25 -6.08 -8.97
N THR A 199 -5.02 -5.51 -9.90
CA THR A 199 -6.43 -5.14 -9.70
C THR A 199 -7.31 -5.74 -10.79
N PRO A 200 -8.64 -5.67 -10.68
CA PRO A 200 -9.54 -6.05 -11.78
C PRO A 200 -9.37 -5.24 -13.07
N LYS A 201 -8.72 -4.07 -13.00
CA LYS A 201 -8.37 -3.23 -14.17
C LYS A 201 -6.98 -3.56 -14.73
N GLY A 202 -6.33 -4.63 -14.27
CA GLY A 202 -4.94 -4.96 -14.54
C GLY A 202 -4.01 -4.41 -13.47
N GLU A 203 -2.72 -4.26 -13.80
CA GLU A 203 -1.77 -3.59 -12.92
C GLU A 203 -2.07 -2.09 -12.88
N VAL A 204 -2.25 -1.57 -11.68
CA VAL A 204 -2.38 -0.12 -11.43
C VAL A 204 -1.13 0.36 -10.72
N PHE A 205 -0.49 1.39 -11.27
CA PHE A 205 0.70 2.05 -10.72
C PHE A 205 0.47 3.56 -10.61
N TYR A 206 0.63 4.11 -9.41
CA TYR A 206 0.46 5.54 -9.14
C TYR A 206 1.73 6.34 -9.41
N GLN A 207 2.11 6.46 -10.70
CA GLN A 207 3.31 7.19 -11.12
C GLN A 207 3.31 8.65 -10.65
N HIS A 208 2.15 9.31 -10.66
CA HIS A 208 2.06 10.71 -10.22
C HIS A 208 2.39 10.89 -8.74
N THR A 209 2.16 9.87 -7.90
CA THR A 209 2.57 9.89 -6.49
C THR A 209 4.09 9.97 -6.36
N ALA A 210 4.82 9.13 -7.09
CA ALA A 210 6.28 9.23 -7.11
C ALA A 210 6.73 10.64 -7.55
N GLN A 211 6.11 11.18 -8.62
CA GLN A 211 6.41 12.52 -9.11
C GLN A 211 6.06 13.66 -8.12
N ALA A 212 5.05 13.46 -7.27
CA ALA A 212 4.68 14.43 -6.25
C ALA A 212 5.61 14.38 -5.02
N LEU A 213 6.24 13.23 -4.75
CA LEU A 213 7.08 13.01 -3.57
C LEU A 213 8.56 13.27 -3.80
N ALA A 214 9.03 13.30 -5.06
CA ALA A 214 10.45 13.40 -5.36
C ALA A 214 10.75 14.33 -6.54
N ASP A 215 11.76 15.19 -6.36
CA ASP A 215 12.29 16.06 -7.40
C ASP A 215 13.28 15.34 -8.32
N ARG A 216 13.84 14.23 -7.86
CA ARG A 216 14.85 13.46 -8.59
C ARG A 216 14.54 11.97 -8.53
N PHE A 217 14.73 11.32 -9.67
CA PHE A 217 14.52 9.87 -9.81
C PHE A 217 15.81 9.19 -10.23
N ILE A 218 16.05 8.02 -9.65
CA ILE A 218 17.05 7.07 -10.13
C ILE A 218 16.27 5.83 -10.55
N VAL A 219 16.32 5.54 -11.85
CA VAL A 219 15.61 4.40 -12.42
C VAL A 219 16.61 3.30 -12.72
N PHE A 220 16.39 2.12 -12.17
CA PHE A 220 17.16 0.92 -12.46
C PHE A 220 16.34 0.03 -13.40
N ARG A 221 16.88 -0.26 -14.57
CA ARG A 221 16.26 -1.20 -15.50
C ARG A 221 16.79 -2.60 -15.21
N ASP A 222 15.89 -3.50 -14.84
CA ASP A 222 16.16 -4.89 -14.50
C ASP A 222 14.99 -5.75 -14.99
N GLU A 223 15.22 -6.65 -15.93
CA GLU A 223 14.15 -7.34 -16.65
C GLU A 223 13.45 -8.39 -15.78
N TYR A 224 14.21 -9.12 -14.97
CA TYR A 224 13.67 -10.21 -14.15
C TYR A 224 13.72 -9.92 -12.65
N GLY A 225 14.38 -8.86 -12.24
CA GLY A 225 14.33 -8.36 -10.87
C GLY A 225 15.34 -9.01 -9.91
N ALA A 226 16.32 -9.76 -10.38
CA ALA A 226 17.32 -10.38 -9.51
C ALA A 226 18.34 -9.37 -8.98
N VAL A 227 18.80 -8.46 -9.83
CA VAL A 227 19.78 -7.44 -9.48
C VAL A 227 19.12 -6.31 -8.69
N SER A 228 17.98 -5.81 -9.15
CA SER A 228 17.25 -4.72 -8.49
C SER A 228 16.77 -5.10 -7.08
N ARG A 229 16.44 -6.37 -6.85
CA ARG A 229 16.09 -6.89 -5.54
C ARG A 229 17.19 -6.60 -4.50
N LEU A 230 18.43 -7.03 -4.77
CA LEU A 230 19.56 -6.77 -3.88
C LEU A 230 19.92 -5.28 -3.83
N LEU A 231 19.87 -4.61 -4.97
CA LEU A 231 20.25 -3.21 -5.11
C LEU A 231 19.36 -2.31 -4.24
N LEU A 232 18.04 -2.44 -4.36
CA LEU A 232 17.10 -1.63 -3.58
C LEU A 232 17.14 -1.97 -2.09
N GLU A 233 17.29 -3.24 -1.73
CA GLU A 233 17.45 -3.62 -0.32
C GLU A 233 18.72 -3.00 0.30
N LEU A 234 19.83 -2.97 -0.43
CA LEU A 234 21.06 -2.33 0.04
C LEU A 234 20.92 -0.80 0.13
N ILE A 235 20.22 -0.16 -0.82
CA ILE A 235 19.96 1.29 -0.75
C ILE A 235 19.08 1.60 0.46
N ARG A 236 18.03 0.82 0.69
CA ARG A 236 17.15 0.92 1.86
C ARG A 236 17.95 0.86 3.16
N ALA A 237 18.78 -0.18 3.30
CA ALA A 237 19.61 -0.37 4.49
C ALA A 237 20.58 0.79 4.70
N GLU A 238 21.24 1.27 3.63
CA GLU A 238 22.16 2.42 3.69
C GLU A 238 21.43 3.72 4.04
N ALA A 239 20.23 3.96 3.49
CA ALA A 239 19.45 5.15 3.79
C ALA A 239 19.04 5.19 5.27
N LEU A 240 18.53 4.09 5.81
CA LEU A 240 18.20 3.97 7.22
C LEU A 240 19.44 4.14 8.12
N ALA A 241 20.56 3.48 7.77
CA ALA A 241 21.81 3.60 8.53
C ALA A 241 22.41 5.02 8.53
N ARG A 242 21.95 5.87 7.61
CA ARG A 242 22.36 7.28 7.48
C ARG A 242 21.37 8.28 8.05
N GLY A 243 20.27 7.81 8.69
CA GLY A 243 19.29 8.66 9.35
C GLY A 243 18.21 9.24 8.42
N TYR A 244 17.94 8.61 7.28
CA TYR A 244 16.87 9.08 6.37
C TYR A 244 15.50 8.56 6.80
N HIS A 245 14.51 9.40 6.58
CA HIS A 245 13.10 8.97 6.52
C HIS A 245 12.81 8.49 5.10
N ILE A 246 12.31 7.28 4.95
CA ILE A 246 12.04 6.65 3.67
C ILE A 246 10.62 6.08 3.59
N ILE A 247 10.08 6.06 2.39
CA ILE A 247 8.88 5.30 2.06
C ILE A 247 9.32 4.10 1.23
N THR A 248 9.18 2.91 1.79
CA THR A 248 9.51 1.66 1.12
C THR A 248 8.24 1.09 0.47
N CYS A 249 8.31 0.82 -0.83
CA CYS A 249 7.21 0.22 -1.57
C CYS A 249 7.59 -1.21 -2.00
N PRO A 250 7.11 -2.22 -1.28
CA PRO A 250 7.31 -3.62 -1.64
C PRO A 250 6.67 -3.96 -3.00
N CYS A 251 7.22 -4.96 -3.66
CA CYS A 251 6.66 -5.49 -4.90
C CYS A 251 5.30 -6.13 -4.67
N ALA A 252 4.29 -5.75 -5.46
CA ALA A 252 2.95 -6.31 -5.33
C ALA A 252 2.90 -7.85 -5.51
N MET A 253 3.82 -8.41 -6.32
CA MET A 253 3.88 -9.85 -6.58
C MET A 253 4.76 -10.63 -5.60
N HIS A 254 5.78 -10.00 -5.01
CA HIS A 254 6.72 -10.64 -4.07
C HIS A 254 7.10 -9.70 -2.93
N PRO A 255 6.13 -9.29 -2.10
CA PRO A 255 6.34 -8.23 -1.12
C PRO A 255 7.31 -8.60 0.02
N GLU A 256 7.49 -9.89 0.29
CA GLU A 256 8.44 -10.38 1.31
C GLU A 256 9.86 -10.48 0.79
N ASP A 257 10.05 -10.39 -0.51
CA ASP A 257 11.34 -10.70 -1.16
C ASP A 257 11.91 -9.54 -1.99
N LYS A 258 11.08 -8.59 -2.41
CA LYS A 258 11.49 -7.52 -3.32
C LYS A 258 10.85 -6.19 -2.99
N ILE A 259 11.65 -5.14 -3.07
CA ILE A 259 11.23 -3.75 -3.06
C ILE A 259 11.19 -3.26 -4.51
N ASP A 260 10.17 -2.51 -4.89
CA ASP A 260 10.06 -1.90 -6.21
C ASP A 260 10.43 -0.41 -6.19
N HIS A 261 10.17 0.30 -5.07
CA HIS A 261 10.49 1.73 -4.94
C HIS A 261 10.93 2.06 -3.50
N ILE A 262 11.80 3.05 -3.39
CA ILE A 262 12.21 3.69 -2.14
C ILE A 262 12.21 5.18 -2.36
#